data_7094be7e2f5369e7a2f855e2f50b1d57
#
_entry.id   7094be7e2f5369e7a2f855e2f50b1d57
#
_cell.length_a   1.000
_cell.length_b   1.000
_cell.length_c   1.000
_cell.angle_alpha   90.00
_cell.angle_beta   90.00
_cell.angle_gamma   90.00
#
_symmetry.space_group_name_H-M   'P 1'
#
loop_
_entity.id
_entity.type
_entity.pdbx_description
1 polymer ?
#
loop_
_entity_poly.entity_id
_entity_poly.type
_entity_poly.pdbx_seq_one_letter_code
_entity_poly.pdbx_strand_id
1 'polypeptide(L)'
;MKYELSQSISQRGIGEKDAENQRIAEIADELRRRSQVYEAKSGAGQEHVSHFDAEQRSAELYAKEKGMWIPMDEVFDLGLPGASGNENDIYTREDTVFKVNNLLNSGSIVNLLEKVILHNSIFPDTFYYFIGFAGYDRRSVMPVLQQDLVKDAQPATPIEIETYMAAIGFTKKNYEGRFANNMYEVWDLVPRNVLKDKDGDIYVVDAEIKRL
;
A
#
# COMPACT_ATOMS: atom_id res chain seq x y z
N MET A 1 -34.87 -10.38 -10.90
CA MET A 1 -34.48 -8.96 -10.82
C MET A 1 -33.51 -8.62 -9.67
N LYS A 2 -33.61 -9.21 -8.46
CA LYS A 2 -32.61 -8.97 -7.39
C LYS A 2 -31.24 -9.61 -7.64
N TYR A 3 -31.17 -10.75 -8.31
CA TYR A 3 -29.90 -11.47 -8.57
C TYR A 3 -29.03 -10.81 -9.64
N GLU A 4 -29.61 -10.20 -10.67
CA GLU A 4 -28.87 -9.50 -11.72
C GLU A 4 -28.28 -8.15 -11.25
N LEU A 5 -28.96 -7.46 -10.33
CA LEU A 5 -28.45 -6.21 -9.75
C LEU A 5 -27.25 -6.46 -8.82
N SER A 6 -27.23 -7.55 -8.03
CA SER A 6 -26.12 -7.88 -7.16
C SER A 6 -24.87 -8.30 -7.94
N GLN A 7 -25.02 -9.05 -9.03
CA GLN A 7 -23.91 -9.40 -9.92
C GLN A 7 -23.33 -8.18 -10.66
N SER A 8 -24.18 -7.25 -11.10
CA SER A 8 -23.70 -6.04 -11.78
C SER A 8 -22.96 -5.07 -10.87
N ILE A 9 -23.34 -4.97 -9.60
CA ILE A 9 -22.63 -4.14 -8.60
C ILE A 9 -21.28 -4.77 -8.23
N SER A 10 -21.25 -6.08 -8.01
CA SER A 10 -20.02 -6.82 -7.73
C SER A 10 -19.02 -6.75 -8.90
N GLN A 11 -19.48 -6.89 -10.15
CA GLN A 11 -18.62 -6.79 -11.33
C GLN A 11 -18.09 -5.36 -11.57
N ARG A 12 -18.87 -4.31 -11.27
CA ARG A 12 -18.39 -2.93 -11.34
C ARG A 12 -17.29 -2.67 -10.30
N GLY A 13 -17.47 -3.11 -9.08
CA GLY A 13 -16.46 -2.97 -8.03
C GLY A 13 -15.15 -3.71 -8.33
N ILE A 14 -15.21 -4.88 -8.94
CA ILE A 14 -14.02 -5.63 -9.39
C ILE A 14 -13.29 -4.86 -10.49
N GLY A 15 -13.99 -4.34 -11.50
CA GLY A 15 -13.38 -3.58 -12.59
C GLY A 15 -12.69 -2.29 -12.12
N GLU A 16 -13.21 -1.62 -11.10
CA GLU A 16 -12.58 -0.44 -10.50
C GLU A 16 -11.29 -0.80 -9.73
N LYS A 17 -11.28 -1.88 -8.98
CA LYS A 17 -10.09 -2.39 -8.27
C LYS A 17 -9.00 -2.84 -9.24
N ASP A 18 -9.36 -3.54 -10.31
CA ASP A 18 -8.43 -3.95 -11.36
C ASP A 18 -7.82 -2.73 -12.07
N ALA A 19 -8.63 -1.73 -12.41
CA ALA A 19 -8.16 -0.49 -13.02
C ALA A 19 -7.22 0.29 -12.10
N GLU A 20 -7.49 0.31 -10.79
CA GLU A 20 -6.60 0.93 -9.81
C GLU A 20 -5.26 0.20 -9.69
N ASN A 21 -5.27 -1.14 -9.60
CA ASN A 21 -4.03 -1.92 -9.59
C ASN A 21 -3.20 -1.69 -10.87
N GLN A 22 -3.86 -1.61 -12.03
CA GLN A 22 -3.18 -1.27 -13.27
C GLN A 22 -2.60 0.14 -13.24
N ARG A 23 -3.34 1.12 -12.73
CA ARG A 23 -2.87 2.50 -12.56
C ARG A 23 -1.64 2.57 -11.66
N ILE A 24 -1.64 1.84 -10.53
CA ILE A 24 -0.49 1.76 -9.62
C ILE A 24 0.72 1.14 -10.33
N ALA A 25 0.53 0.08 -11.12
CA ALA A 25 1.60 -0.54 -11.90
C ALA A 25 2.19 0.43 -12.95
N GLU A 26 1.35 1.16 -13.67
CA GLU A 26 1.78 2.18 -14.63
C GLU A 26 2.59 3.31 -13.98
N ILE A 27 2.21 3.73 -12.75
CA ILE A 27 2.97 4.71 -11.96
C ILE A 27 4.34 4.13 -11.59
N ALA A 28 4.40 2.91 -11.08
CA ALA A 28 5.65 2.25 -10.70
C ALA A 28 6.61 2.13 -11.90
N ASP A 29 6.11 1.72 -13.06
CA ASP A 29 6.90 1.61 -14.29
C ASP A 29 7.40 2.97 -14.79
N GLU A 30 6.56 4.00 -14.75
CA GLU A 30 6.96 5.35 -15.13
C GLU A 30 8.03 5.93 -14.18
N LEU A 31 7.91 5.71 -12.88
CA LEU A 31 8.92 6.14 -11.91
C LEU A 31 10.25 5.41 -12.14
N ARG A 32 10.21 4.09 -12.37
CA ARG A 32 11.41 3.30 -12.69
C ARG A 32 12.11 3.84 -13.93
N ARG A 33 11.36 4.13 -15.00
CA ARG A 33 11.88 4.70 -16.24
C ARG A 33 12.50 6.09 -16.02
N ARG A 34 11.81 6.98 -15.28
CA ARG A 34 12.29 8.33 -14.99
C ARG A 34 13.57 8.32 -14.15
N SER A 35 13.64 7.45 -13.14
CA SER A 35 14.81 7.29 -12.28
C SER A 35 16.04 6.84 -13.06
N GLN A 36 15.90 5.85 -13.94
CA GLN A 36 16.98 5.40 -14.83
C GLN A 36 17.49 6.51 -15.75
N VAL A 37 16.58 7.31 -16.33
CA VAL A 37 16.96 8.45 -17.18
C VAL A 37 17.69 9.53 -16.37
N TYR A 38 17.25 9.77 -15.14
CA TYR A 38 17.85 10.75 -14.25
C TYR A 38 19.28 10.34 -13.85
N GLU A 39 19.47 9.07 -13.45
CA GLU A 39 20.78 8.49 -13.13
C GLU A 39 21.75 8.57 -14.33
N ALA A 40 21.30 8.17 -15.52
CA ALA A 40 22.11 8.18 -16.72
C ALA A 40 22.62 9.60 -17.10
N LYS A 41 21.79 10.62 -16.89
CA LYS A 41 22.15 12.02 -17.14
C LYS A 41 23.12 12.56 -16.07
N SER A 42 22.98 12.16 -14.82
CA SER A 42 23.84 12.58 -13.71
C SER A 42 25.25 11.96 -13.80
N GLY A 43 25.39 10.76 -14.35
CA GLY A 43 26.69 10.08 -14.53
C GLY A 43 27.61 10.71 -15.59
N ALA A 44 27.13 11.63 -16.42
CA ALA A 44 27.89 12.24 -17.51
C ALA A 44 28.71 13.49 -17.13
N GLY A 45 28.93 13.78 -15.83
CA GLY A 45 29.79 14.90 -15.40
C GLY A 45 29.44 15.60 -14.09
N GLN A 46 28.54 15.04 -13.28
CA GLN A 46 28.19 15.56 -11.96
C GLN A 46 28.29 14.46 -10.88
N GLU A 47 28.18 14.83 -9.59
CA GLU A 47 28.20 13.89 -8.47
C GLU A 47 27.27 12.69 -8.72
N HIS A 48 27.75 11.51 -8.40
CA HIS A 48 27.01 10.26 -8.55
C HIS A 48 25.75 10.31 -7.69
N VAL A 49 24.58 10.43 -8.33
CA VAL A 49 23.28 10.42 -7.65
C VAL A 49 22.92 8.97 -7.29
N SER A 50 22.53 8.72 -6.05
CA SER A 50 22.08 7.38 -5.65
C SER A 50 20.78 7.00 -6.35
N HIS A 51 20.53 5.70 -6.48
CA HIS A 51 19.25 5.20 -7.04
C HIS A 51 18.06 5.74 -6.26
N PHE A 52 18.16 5.77 -4.92
CA PHE A 52 17.14 6.32 -4.04
C PHE A 52 16.86 7.80 -4.34
N ASP A 53 17.91 8.64 -4.43
CA ASP A 53 17.73 10.07 -4.69
C ASP A 53 17.13 10.33 -6.10
N ALA A 54 17.53 9.52 -7.08
CA ALA A 54 16.98 9.58 -8.44
C ALA A 54 15.47 9.22 -8.45
N GLU A 55 15.06 8.21 -7.70
CA GLU A 55 13.67 7.82 -7.55
C GLU A 55 12.86 8.90 -6.82
N GLN A 56 13.36 9.41 -5.69
CA GLN A 56 12.73 10.49 -4.93
C GLN A 56 12.51 11.74 -5.80
N ARG A 57 13.52 12.14 -6.55
CA ARG A 57 13.41 13.29 -7.45
C ARG A 57 12.45 13.06 -8.60
N SER A 58 12.45 11.87 -9.16
CA SER A 58 11.54 11.48 -10.25
C SER A 58 10.08 11.46 -9.77
N ALA A 59 9.84 10.96 -8.55
CA ALA A 59 8.52 10.92 -7.94
C ALA A 59 7.98 12.33 -7.63
N GLU A 60 8.81 13.23 -7.08
CA GLU A 60 8.43 14.62 -6.85
C GLU A 60 7.99 15.32 -8.15
N LEU A 61 8.81 15.21 -9.21
CA LEU A 61 8.52 15.82 -10.49
C LEU A 61 7.25 15.22 -11.12
N TYR A 62 7.11 13.91 -11.08
CA TYR A 62 5.92 13.21 -11.55
C TYR A 62 4.66 13.66 -10.81
N ALA A 63 4.72 13.69 -9.47
CA ALA A 63 3.60 14.08 -8.63
C ALA A 63 3.13 15.51 -8.93
N LYS A 64 4.06 16.45 -9.06
CA LYS A 64 3.76 17.84 -9.42
C LYS A 64 3.16 17.97 -10.82
N GLU A 65 3.73 17.24 -11.79
CA GLU A 65 3.21 17.20 -13.17
C GLU A 65 1.77 16.67 -13.25
N LYS A 66 1.45 15.67 -12.43
CA LYS A 66 0.14 15.00 -12.41
C LYS A 66 -0.87 15.61 -11.43
N GLY A 67 -0.49 16.64 -10.67
CA GLY A 67 -1.35 17.22 -9.64
C GLY A 67 -1.60 16.27 -8.46
N MET A 68 -0.63 15.38 -8.17
CA MET A 68 -0.69 14.38 -7.09
C MET A 68 0.27 14.70 -5.94
N TRP A 69 0.79 15.93 -5.90
CA TRP A 69 1.69 16.38 -4.84
C TRP A 69 0.90 16.99 -3.68
N ILE A 70 1.16 16.51 -2.47
CA ILE A 70 0.59 17.00 -1.21
C ILE A 70 1.74 17.65 -0.43
N PRO A 71 1.78 18.99 -0.29
CA PRO A 71 2.75 19.65 0.57
C PRO A 71 2.67 19.10 2.00
N MET A 72 3.80 18.99 2.70
CA MET A 72 3.82 18.35 4.01
C MET A 72 2.98 19.07 5.07
N ASP A 73 2.80 20.38 4.95
CA ASP A 73 1.92 21.18 5.78
C ASP A 73 0.42 20.94 5.52
N GLU A 74 0.06 20.39 4.35
CA GLU A 74 -1.30 20.01 3.99
C GLU A 74 -1.64 18.55 4.36
N VAL A 75 -0.66 17.74 4.81
CA VAL A 75 -0.91 16.33 5.18
C VAL A 75 -1.96 16.22 6.30
N PHE A 76 -2.05 17.19 7.19
CA PHE A 76 -3.07 17.24 8.26
C PHE A 76 -4.51 17.40 7.73
N ASP A 77 -4.68 17.85 6.49
CA ASP A 77 -5.99 17.92 5.83
C ASP A 77 -6.52 16.54 5.41
N LEU A 78 -5.67 15.49 5.45
CA LEU A 78 -6.10 14.11 5.22
C LEU A 78 -7.06 13.61 6.32
N GLY A 79 -6.95 14.13 7.54
CA GLY A 79 -7.83 13.72 8.63
C GLY A 79 -7.22 13.92 10.03
N LEU A 80 -7.86 13.32 11.02
CA LEU A 80 -7.36 13.32 12.40
C LEU A 80 -6.17 12.34 12.51
N PRO A 81 -5.07 12.75 13.17
CA PRO A 81 -3.95 11.86 13.41
C PRO A 81 -4.37 10.61 14.20
N GLY A 82 -3.97 9.44 13.72
CA GLY A 82 -4.14 8.16 14.39
C GLY A 82 -2.87 7.66 15.06
N ALA A 83 -2.90 6.42 15.53
CA ALA A 83 -1.73 5.76 16.09
C ALA A 83 -0.75 5.41 14.96
N SER A 84 0.30 6.21 14.81
CA SER A 84 1.36 6.00 13.83
C SER A 84 2.28 4.85 14.25
N GLY A 85 2.73 4.07 13.25
CA GLY A 85 3.76 3.04 13.40
C GLY A 85 5.14 3.55 12.98
N ASN A 86 6.09 2.63 12.82
CA ASN A 86 7.43 2.98 12.37
C ASN A 86 7.49 3.36 10.88
N GLU A 87 6.58 2.83 10.08
CA GLU A 87 6.57 2.99 8.62
C GLU A 87 5.51 3.97 8.12
N ASN A 88 4.37 4.06 8.81
CA ASN A 88 3.24 4.84 8.36
C ASN A 88 2.81 5.86 9.41
N ASP A 89 2.63 7.12 8.99
CA ASP A 89 1.82 8.08 9.71
C ASP A 89 0.36 7.90 9.29
N ILE A 90 -0.52 7.74 10.27
CA ILE A 90 -1.93 7.40 10.05
C ILE A 90 -2.81 8.63 10.27
N TYR A 91 -3.72 8.85 9.32
CA TYR A 91 -4.77 9.87 9.43
C TYR A 91 -6.13 9.22 9.15
N THR A 92 -7.16 9.64 9.88
CA THR A 92 -8.51 9.10 9.72
C THR A 92 -9.50 10.21 9.45
N ARG A 93 -10.36 10.01 8.44
CA ARG A 93 -11.47 10.92 8.14
C ARG A 93 -12.70 10.09 7.76
N GLU A 94 -13.77 10.23 8.55
CA GLU A 94 -14.99 9.45 8.39
C GLU A 94 -14.69 7.94 8.36
N ASP A 95 -14.98 7.27 7.28
CA ASP A 95 -14.81 5.84 7.08
C ASP A 95 -13.51 5.50 6.31
N THR A 96 -12.55 6.40 6.34
CA THR A 96 -11.32 6.29 5.54
C THR A 96 -10.07 6.41 6.40
N VAL A 97 -9.08 5.58 6.11
CA VAL A 97 -7.74 5.63 6.68
C VAL A 97 -6.75 6.05 5.59
N PHE A 98 -5.96 7.06 5.86
CA PHE A 98 -4.82 7.48 5.03
C PHE A 98 -3.52 7.07 5.71
N LYS A 99 -2.59 6.57 4.93
CA LYS A 99 -1.26 6.15 5.38
C LYS A 99 -0.21 6.91 4.58
N VAL A 100 0.59 7.72 5.26
CA VAL A 100 1.76 8.40 4.68
C VAL A 100 2.97 7.54 4.99
N ASN A 101 3.54 6.90 3.97
CA ASN A 101 4.57 5.87 4.13
C ASN A 101 5.96 6.46 3.99
N ASN A 102 6.84 6.22 4.97
CA ASN A 102 8.22 6.74 4.99
C ASN A 102 9.25 5.82 4.32
N LEU A 103 8.81 4.74 3.68
CA LEU A 103 9.62 3.77 2.94
C LEU A 103 10.62 2.95 3.79
N LEU A 104 10.48 2.97 5.11
CA LEU A 104 11.46 2.31 6.00
C LEU A 104 11.63 0.81 5.71
N ASN A 105 10.52 0.10 5.46
CA ASN A 105 10.55 -1.34 5.19
C ASN A 105 10.71 -1.63 3.68
N SER A 106 10.07 -0.84 2.83
CA SER A 106 10.07 -1.04 1.38
C SER A 106 11.39 -0.64 0.72
N GLY A 107 12.10 0.32 1.32
CA GLY A 107 13.37 0.85 0.83
C GLY A 107 13.25 1.70 -0.45
N SER A 108 12.15 1.61 -1.18
CA SER A 108 11.88 2.41 -2.37
C SER A 108 10.39 2.59 -2.62
N ILE A 109 10.02 3.62 -3.38
CA ILE A 109 8.64 3.90 -3.78
C ILE A 109 8.12 2.79 -4.69
N VAL A 110 8.91 2.35 -5.65
CA VAL A 110 8.53 1.28 -6.60
C VAL A 110 8.25 -0.01 -5.86
N ASN A 111 9.10 -0.41 -4.91
CA ASN A 111 8.88 -1.61 -4.10
C ASN A 111 7.58 -1.52 -3.28
N LEU A 112 7.29 -0.34 -2.71
CA LEU A 112 6.04 -0.12 -1.98
C LEU A 112 4.83 -0.28 -2.90
N LEU A 113 4.84 0.32 -4.09
CA LEU A 113 3.74 0.23 -5.05
C LEU A 113 3.54 -1.23 -5.51
N GLU A 114 4.60 -1.98 -5.75
CA GLU A 114 4.53 -3.41 -6.06
C GLU A 114 3.94 -4.22 -4.89
N LYS A 115 4.35 -3.93 -3.64
CA LYS A 115 3.78 -4.53 -2.43
C LYS A 115 2.27 -4.24 -2.32
N VAL A 116 1.85 -3.00 -2.61
CA VAL A 116 0.43 -2.61 -2.61
C VAL A 116 -0.38 -3.41 -3.62
N ILE A 117 0.11 -3.60 -4.84
CA ILE A 117 -0.56 -4.42 -5.86
C ILE A 117 -0.72 -5.87 -5.39
N LEU A 118 0.31 -6.44 -4.76
CA LEU A 118 0.25 -7.79 -4.20
C LEU A 118 -0.76 -7.88 -3.05
N HIS A 119 -0.76 -6.89 -2.14
CA HIS A 119 -1.73 -6.80 -1.06
C HIS A 119 -3.16 -6.78 -1.62
N ASN A 120 -3.44 -5.89 -2.56
CA ASN A 120 -4.73 -5.75 -3.19
C ASN A 120 -5.23 -7.04 -3.87
N SER A 121 -4.29 -7.84 -4.40
CA SER A 121 -4.61 -9.11 -5.05
C SER A 121 -4.91 -10.23 -4.05
N ILE A 122 -4.28 -10.22 -2.87
CA ILE A 122 -4.42 -11.26 -1.86
C ILE A 122 -5.52 -10.92 -0.85
N PHE A 123 -5.63 -9.64 -0.48
CA PHE A 123 -6.54 -9.12 0.55
C PHE A 123 -7.48 -8.04 -0.01
N PRO A 124 -8.39 -8.37 -0.94
CA PRO A 124 -9.23 -7.39 -1.63
C PRO A 124 -10.22 -6.65 -0.73
N ASP A 125 -10.49 -7.17 0.48
CA ASP A 125 -11.41 -6.53 1.44
C ASP A 125 -10.76 -5.35 2.19
N THR A 126 -9.43 -5.25 2.13
CA THR A 126 -8.62 -4.15 2.67
C THR A 126 -7.80 -3.49 1.57
N PHE A 127 -8.46 -3.22 0.47
CA PHE A 127 -7.85 -2.69 -0.75
C PHE A 127 -7.23 -1.32 -0.52
N TYR A 128 -6.00 -1.12 -1.03
CA TYR A 128 -5.32 0.16 -1.05
C TYR A 128 -5.57 0.92 -2.35
N TYR A 129 -5.94 2.18 -2.22
CA TYR A 129 -5.93 3.16 -3.31
C TYR A 129 -4.70 4.06 -3.16
N PHE A 130 -4.03 4.30 -4.25
CA PHE A 130 -2.90 5.24 -4.26
C PHE A 130 -3.40 6.66 -4.51
N ILE A 131 -3.18 7.56 -3.54
CA ILE A 131 -3.70 8.93 -3.60
C ILE A 131 -2.69 9.90 -4.22
N GLY A 132 -1.41 9.73 -3.92
CA GLY A 132 -0.37 10.61 -4.39
C GLY A 132 0.88 10.54 -3.56
N PHE A 133 1.60 11.65 -3.53
CA PHE A 133 2.86 11.76 -2.79
C PHE A 133 2.84 12.98 -1.89
N ALA A 134 3.22 12.80 -0.63
CA ALA A 134 3.45 13.88 0.31
C ALA A 134 4.94 14.14 0.50
N GLY A 135 5.30 15.35 0.89
CA GLY A 135 6.69 15.63 1.22
C GLY A 135 7.06 17.10 1.27
N TYR A 136 8.35 17.31 1.47
CA TYR A 136 8.99 18.61 1.35
C TYR A 136 9.71 18.72 0.02
N ASP A 137 9.60 19.87 -0.62
CA ASP A 137 10.28 20.15 -1.87
C ASP A 137 11.78 19.84 -1.79
N ARG A 138 12.25 19.01 -2.73
CA ARG A 138 13.65 18.60 -2.88
C ARG A 138 14.25 17.86 -1.66
N ARG A 139 13.42 17.25 -0.83
CA ARG A 139 13.89 16.50 0.35
C ARG A 139 13.40 15.05 0.30
N SER A 140 12.24 14.80 0.91
CA SER A 140 11.66 13.46 1.01
C SER A 140 10.32 13.39 0.34
N VAL A 141 10.07 12.29 -0.36
CA VAL A 141 8.81 11.98 -1.01
C VAL A 141 8.25 10.71 -0.39
N MET A 142 7.04 10.80 0.12
CA MET A 142 6.34 9.75 0.83
C MET A 142 5.05 9.40 0.11
N PRO A 143 4.86 8.16 -0.36
CA PRO A 143 3.59 7.72 -0.93
C PRO A 143 2.45 7.85 0.08
N VAL A 144 1.29 8.27 -0.41
CA VAL A 144 0.06 8.38 0.36
C VAL A 144 -0.92 7.34 -0.15
N LEU A 145 -1.32 6.42 0.73
CA LEU A 145 -2.25 5.35 0.46
C LEU A 145 -3.56 5.60 1.21
N GLN A 146 -4.67 5.15 0.64
CA GLN A 146 -5.99 5.17 1.26
C GLN A 146 -6.53 3.75 1.39
N GLN A 147 -7.26 3.50 2.47
CA GLN A 147 -7.92 2.23 2.75
C GLN A 147 -9.22 2.50 3.49
N ASP A 148 -10.20 1.62 3.34
CA ASP A 148 -11.43 1.72 4.12
C ASP A 148 -11.16 1.41 5.60
N LEU A 149 -11.82 2.15 6.49
CA LEU A 149 -11.74 1.92 7.93
C LEU A 149 -12.57 0.67 8.30
N VAL A 150 -11.91 -0.32 8.90
CA VAL A 150 -12.61 -1.47 9.47
C VAL A 150 -13.30 -1.02 10.78
N LYS A 151 -14.63 -0.91 10.74
CA LYS A 151 -15.44 -0.41 11.87
C LYS A 151 -15.62 -1.47 12.95
N ASP A 152 -15.73 -1.02 14.21
CA ASP A 152 -16.01 -1.88 15.36
C ASP A 152 -15.05 -3.08 15.45
N ALA A 153 -13.83 -2.90 14.94
CA ALA A 153 -12.84 -3.95 14.83
C ALA A 153 -11.98 -4.08 16.09
N GLN A 154 -11.55 -5.30 16.34
CA GLN A 154 -10.58 -5.63 17.36
C GLN A 154 -9.44 -6.47 16.76
N PRO A 155 -8.26 -6.53 17.38
CA PRO A 155 -7.19 -7.39 16.91
C PRO A 155 -7.62 -8.86 16.85
N ALA A 156 -7.37 -9.53 15.72
CA ALA A 156 -7.59 -10.96 15.59
C ALA A 156 -6.57 -11.75 16.41
N THR A 157 -6.99 -12.87 16.97
CA THR A 157 -6.08 -13.78 17.67
C THR A 157 -5.16 -14.53 16.70
N PRO A 158 -3.99 -15.04 17.13
CA PRO A 158 -3.12 -15.84 16.28
C PRO A 158 -3.83 -17.05 15.63
N ILE A 159 -4.76 -17.69 16.34
CA ILE A 159 -5.52 -18.85 15.83
C ILE A 159 -6.49 -18.41 14.72
N GLU A 160 -7.16 -17.27 14.86
CA GLU A 160 -8.03 -16.72 13.83
C GLU A 160 -7.26 -16.34 12.59
N ILE A 161 -6.08 -15.72 12.74
CA ILE A 161 -5.16 -15.39 11.64
C ILE A 161 -4.74 -16.67 10.90
N GLU A 162 -4.32 -17.70 11.62
CA GLU A 162 -3.94 -18.97 11.02
C GLU A 162 -5.09 -19.63 10.26
N THR A 163 -6.30 -19.61 10.84
CA THR A 163 -7.50 -20.17 10.23
C THR A 163 -7.85 -19.43 8.94
N TYR A 164 -7.84 -18.10 8.97
CA TYR A 164 -8.09 -17.27 7.80
C TYR A 164 -7.06 -17.51 6.68
N MET A 165 -5.78 -17.49 7.01
CA MET A 165 -4.71 -17.70 6.03
C MET A 165 -4.77 -19.11 5.41
N ALA A 166 -5.11 -20.15 6.20
CA ALA A 166 -5.32 -21.49 5.68
C ALA A 166 -6.53 -21.54 4.73
N ALA A 167 -7.62 -20.85 5.04
CA ALA A 167 -8.81 -20.79 4.19
C ALA A 167 -8.54 -20.15 2.82
N ILE A 168 -7.63 -19.17 2.75
CA ILE A 168 -7.22 -18.54 1.48
C ILE A 168 -5.99 -19.22 0.83
N GLY A 169 -5.62 -20.43 1.28
CA GLY A 169 -4.62 -21.28 0.62
C GLY A 169 -3.16 -21.04 1.02
N PHE A 170 -2.92 -20.42 2.17
CA PHE A 170 -1.57 -20.24 2.71
C PHE A 170 -1.28 -21.23 3.84
N THR A 171 -0.03 -21.65 3.94
CA THR A 171 0.46 -22.54 5.00
C THR A 171 1.37 -21.75 5.94
N LYS A 172 1.16 -21.90 7.26
CA LYS A 172 2.02 -21.31 8.29
C LYS A 172 3.47 -21.82 8.15
N LYS A 173 4.42 -20.91 8.28
CA LYS A 173 5.84 -21.23 8.39
C LYS A 173 6.27 -21.34 9.87
N ASN A 174 7.54 -21.66 10.09
CA ASN A 174 8.10 -21.89 11.45
C ASN A 174 8.12 -20.63 12.35
N TYR A 175 7.77 -19.47 11.82
CA TYR A 175 7.77 -18.20 12.52
C TYR A 175 6.34 -17.68 12.67
N GLU A 176 6.05 -17.07 13.82
CA GLU A 176 4.79 -16.43 14.07
C GLU A 176 4.51 -15.32 13.03
N GLY A 177 3.25 -15.23 12.58
CA GLY A 177 2.83 -14.24 11.59
C GLY A 177 3.42 -14.41 10.18
N ARG A 178 4.02 -15.59 9.87
CA ARG A 178 4.60 -15.87 8.54
C ARG A 178 3.91 -17.04 7.86
N PHE A 179 3.48 -16.81 6.61
CA PHE A 179 2.72 -17.77 5.80
C PHE A 179 3.24 -17.79 4.38
N ALA A 180 3.06 -18.91 3.67
CA ALA A 180 3.40 -18.98 2.25
C ALA A 180 2.47 -19.95 1.51
N ASN A 181 2.35 -19.72 0.21
CA ASN A 181 1.83 -20.68 -0.77
C ASN A 181 2.87 -20.90 -1.88
N ASN A 182 2.48 -21.43 -3.04
CA ASN A 182 3.40 -21.70 -4.13
C ASN A 182 3.89 -20.44 -4.87
N MET A 183 3.27 -19.27 -4.64
CA MET A 183 3.56 -18.03 -5.39
C MET A 183 4.03 -16.89 -4.49
N TYR A 184 3.58 -16.88 -3.23
CA TYR A 184 3.78 -15.74 -2.34
C TYR A 184 4.24 -16.18 -0.96
N GLU A 185 5.05 -15.35 -0.34
CA GLU A 185 5.31 -15.36 1.09
C GLU A 185 4.76 -14.06 1.70
N VAL A 186 4.01 -14.20 2.81
CA VAL A 186 3.37 -13.11 3.55
C VAL A 186 3.84 -13.18 4.99
N TRP A 187 4.23 -12.03 5.56
CA TRP A 187 4.66 -11.98 6.96
C TRP A 187 4.21 -10.68 7.65
N ASP A 188 4.56 -10.54 8.92
CA ASP A 188 4.08 -9.52 9.85
C ASP A 188 2.55 -9.59 10.07
N LEU A 189 1.95 -10.79 9.90
CA LEU A 189 0.55 -11.04 10.21
C LEU A 189 0.37 -11.30 11.70
N VAL A 190 0.36 -10.22 12.45
CA VAL A 190 0.23 -10.19 13.91
C VAL A 190 -1.05 -9.43 14.30
N PRO A 191 -1.55 -9.55 15.54
CA PRO A 191 -2.83 -8.96 15.96
C PRO A 191 -3.02 -7.47 15.63
N ARG A 192 -1.94 -6.66 15.63
CA ARG A 192 -2.02 -5.23 15.30
C ARG A 192 -2.30 -4.98 13.80
N ASN A 193 -1.96 -5.93 12.93
CA ASN A 193 -2.04 -5.84 11.47
C ASN A 193 -3.21 -6.64 10.89
N VAL A 194 -3.91 -7.41 11.73
CA VAL A 194 -5.05 -8.23 11.34
C VAL A 194 -6.20 -7.97 12.30
N LEU A 195 -7.29 -7.47 11.76
CA LEU A 195 -8.44 -7.08 12.52
C LEU A 195 -9.59 -8.07 12.31
N LYS A 196 -10.46 -8.15 13.30
CA LYS A 196 -11.73 -8.88 13.24
C LYS A 196 -12.86 -7.93 13.57
N ASP A 197 -13.88 -7.87 12.75
CA ASP A 197 -15.07 -7.09 13.04
C ASP A 197 -16.06 -7.81 13.98
N LYS A 198 -17.19 -7.17 14.25
CA LYS A 198 -18.27 -7.71 15.12
C LYS A 198 -18.95 -8.96 14.55
N ASP A 199 -18.92 -9.16 13.24
CA ASP A 199 -19.54 -10.27 12.54
C ASP A 199 -18.57 -11.47 12.42
N GLY A 200 -17.32 -11.28 12.82
CA GLY A 200 -16.24 -12.29 12.85
C GLY A 200 -15.41 -12.34 11.57
N ASP A 201 -15.61 -11.41 10.65
CA ASP A 201 -14.84 -11.31 9.42
C ASP A 201 -13.43 -10.78 9.69
N ILE A 202 -12.45 -11.34 9.00
CA ILE A 202 -11.02 -11.05 9.19
C ILE A 202 -10.51 -10.11 8.08
N TYR A 203 -9.81 -9.06 8.51
CA TYR A 203 -9.26 -8.01 7.67
C TYR A 203 -7.76 -7.85 7.89
N VAL A 204 -6.95 -8.11 6.88
CA VAL A 204 -5.50 -7.85 6.91
C VAL A 204 -5.25 -6.41 6.50
N VAL A 205 -5.04 -5.52 7.46
CA VAL A 205 -4.89 -4.07 7.20
C VAL A 205 -3.46 -3.65 6.90
N ASP A 206 -2.48 -4.50 7.23
CA ASP A 206 -1.07 -4.32 6.85
C ASP A 206 -0.38 -5.69 6.78
N ALA A 207 0.49 -5.87 5.80
CA ALA A 207 1.27 -7.09 5.63
C ALA A 207 2.51 -6.83 4.80
N GLU A 208 3.58 -7.58 5.07
CA GLU A 208 4.72 -7.68 4.19
C GLU A 208 4.52 -8.84 3.22
N ILE A 209 4.77 -8.63 1.93
CA ILE A 209 4.47 -9.61 0.88
C ILE A 209 5.60 -9.61 -0.15
N LYS A 210 5.99 -10.81 -0.59
CA LYS A 210 6.86 -10.97 -1.75
C LYS A 210 6.44 -12.15 -2.62
N ARG A 211 6.81 -12.11 -3.89
CA ARG A 211 6.75 -13.28 -4.79
C ARG A 211 7.91 -14.23 -4.47
N LEU A 212 7.65 -15.55 -4.61
CA LEU A 212 8.64 -16.63 -4.45
C LEU A 212 9.27 -16.98 -5.78
#